data_877b642e4377eb5e3f2aa33cc786b60a
#
_entry.id   877b642e4377eb5e3f2aa33cc786b60a
#
_cell.length_a   1.000
_cell.length_b   1.000
_cell.length_c   1.000
_cell.angle_alpha   90.00
_cell.angle_beta   90.00
_cell.angle_gamma   90.00
#
_symmetry.space_group_name_H-M   'P 1'
#
loop_
_entity.id
_entity.type
_entity.pdbx_description
1 polymer ?
#
loop_
_entity_poly.entity_id
_entity_poly.type
_entity_poly.pdbx_seq_one_letter_code
_entity_poly.pdbx_strand_id
1 'polypeptide(L)'
;MSDKKLNNIEHADQNLLEQMVTEALMRDKMETPDVDMEWKRLAARMTTPSAEVENERLKVRFFSNRTLWMTIGSVAAIAFIIFLISLNLDKATPGSLYEARKQYAEIVVLDEQNHEQVINGNEIKLASSVEVERHTIVVPEGKDMKLILADGTQVWLNANSRLVYPTAFKGKNREVELQGEGYFKVAHDVHHPFIVKAGDMQTCVLGTEFNVNAFDQSHPHVTLVEGSVKVSAVLTRKAEVASKVIVPGEDAVLNEQGKIIVSHVDTDDVTCWKDGIQLFNDASLREIVLQLGSWYNVNVVCHDESLLNTHLRYMYDRRNGIEEAIKMLNDISNNKIKLKNNTILIE
;
A
#
# COMPACT_ATOMS: atom_id res chain seq x y z
N MET A 1 15.89 43.53 1.03
CA MET A 1 17.18 42.79 0.97
C MET A 1 17.07 41.36 1.50
N SER A 2 15.95 41.03 2.17
CA SER A 2 15.66 39.70 2.75
C SER A 2 15.21 38.66 1.69
N ASP A 3 14.32 39.05 0.78
CA ASP A 3 13.69 38.10 -0.15
C ASP A 3 14.63 37.55 -1.24
N LYS A 4 15.67 38.32 -1.62
CA LYS A 4 16.68 37.82 -2.55
C LYS A 4 17.64 36.76 -1.95
N LYS A 5 17.78 36.73 -0.62
CA LYS A 5 18.59 35.71 0.06
C LYS A 5 17.82 34.40 0.23
N LEU A 6 16.51 34.46 0.50
CA LEU A 6 15.66 33.27 0.61
C LEU A 6 15.57 32.52 -0.73
N ASN A 7 15.24 33.24 -1.81
CA ASN A 7 15.17 32.61 -3.17
C ASN A 7 16.50 31.99 -3.62
N ASN A 8 17.65 32.57 -3.25
CA ASN A 8 18.93 31.97 -3.60
C ASN A 8 19.28 30.71 -2.79
N ILE A 9 18.75 30.57 -1.59
CA ILE A 9 18.94 29.37 -0.75
C ILE A 9 18.06 28.25 -1.30
N GLU A 10 16.78 28.52 -1.63
CA GLU A 10 15.87 27.52 -2.24
C GLU A 10 16.38 26.98 -3.58
N HIS A 11 16.91 27.84 -4.46
CA HIS A 11 17.50 27.41 -5.72
C HIS A 11 18.82 26.63 -5.55
N ALA A 12 19.61 26.95 -4.52
CA ALA A 12 20.83 26.21 -4.21
C ALA A 12 20.52 24.80 -3.68
N ASP A 13 19.50 24.67 -2.83
CA ASP A 13 19.05 23.39 -2.28
C ASP A 13 18.39 22.51 -3.37
N GLN A 14 17.64 23.11 -4.30
CA GLN A 14 17.08 22.39 -5.45
C GLN A 14 18.16 21.82 -6.38
N ASN A 15 19.18 22.60 -6.70
CA ASN A 15 20.28 22.13 -7.53
C ASN A 15 21.11 21.03 -6.84
N LEU A 16 21.31 21.15 -5.52
CA LEU A 16 22.00 20.13 -4.73
C LEU A 16 21.19 18.83 -4.70
N LEU A 17 19.87 18.94 -4.50
CA LEU A 17 18.96 17.81 -4.54
C LEU A 17 19.01 17.10 -5.90
N GLU A 18 18.96 17.83 -7.00
CA GLU A 18 19.05 17.24 -8.35
C GLU A 18 20.39 16.53 -8.61
N GLN A 19 21.49 17.12 -8.17
CA GLN A 19 22.79 16.48 -8.30
C GLN A 19 22.89 15.21 -7.46
N MET A 20 22.48 15.25 -6.20
CA MET A 20 22.58 14.12 -5.28
C MET A 20 21.66 12.96 -5.69
N VAL A 21 20.45 13.26 -6.17
CA VAL A 21 19.52 12.23 -6.66
C VAL A 21 20.04 11.63 -7.97
N THR A 22 20.58 12.44 -8.87
CA THR A 22 21.16 11.95 -10.13
C THR A 22 22.36 11.03 -9.83
N GLU A 23 23.19 11.39 -8.86
CA GLU A 23 24.34 10.56 -8.45
C GLU A 23 23.91 9.28 -7.74
N ALA A 24 22.85 9.32 -6.90
CA ALA A 24 22.27 8.15 -6.25
C ALA A 24 21.65 7.17 -7.26
N LEU A 25 20.90 7.68 -8.24
CA LEU A 25 20.30 6.87 -9.32
C LEU A 25 21.35 6.27 -10.28
N MET A 26 22.48 6.96 -10.47
CA MET A 26 23.59 6.44 -11.29
C MET A 26 24.37 5.32 -10.61
N ARG A 27 24.36 5.25 -9.27
CA ARG A 27 25.06 4.21 -8.49
C ARG A 27 24.23 2.94 -8.31
N ASP A 28 22.91 3.02 -8.41
CA ASP A 28 22.00 1.87 -8.29
C ASP A 28 21.76 1.14 -9.63
N LYS A 29 22.68 1.33 -10.61
CA LYS A 29 22.78 0.42 -11.76
C LYS A 29 23.27 -0.93 -11.26
N MET A 30 22.34 -1.74 -10.76
CA MET A 30 22.49 -3.19 -10.79
C MET A 30 22.83 -3.58 -12.22
N GLU A 31 23.88 -4.38 -12.39
CA GLU A 31 24.16 -5.03 -13.67
C GLU A 31 22.89 -5.73 -14.10
N THR A 32 22.21 -5.18 -15.10
CA THR A 32 21.04 -5.81 -15.70
C THR A 32 21.51 -7.17 -16.23
N PRO A 33 20.88 -8.29 -15.84
CA PRO A 33 21.21 -9.60 -16.41
C PRO A 33 21.13 -9.47 -17.93
N ASP A 34 22.14 -10.01 -18.63
CA ASP A 34 22.13 -10.05 -20.10
C ASP A 34 20.97 -10.96 -20.55
N VAL A 35 19.83 -10.34 -20.81
CA VAL A 35 18.58 -11.00 -21.19
C VAL A 35 18.77 -11.83 -22.45
N ASP A 36 19.63 -11.39 -23.38
CA ASP A 36 19.92 -12.13 -24.61
C ASP A 36 20.74 -13.39 -24.33
N MET A 37 21.60 -13.39 -23.33
CA MET A 37 22.35 -14.58 -22.91
C MET A 37 21.44 -15.59 -22.19
N GLU A 38 20.52 -15.13 -21.36
CA GLU A 38 19.55 -16.01 -20.70
C GLU A 38 18.53 -16.59 -21.72
N TRP A 39 18.09 -15.83 -22.70
CA TRP A 39 17.27 -16.36 -23.81
C TRP A 39 18.00 -17.40 -24.64
N LYS A 40 19.28 -17.20 -24.93
CA LYS A 40 20.09 -18.21 -25.65
C LYS A 40 20.25 -19.50 -24.82
N ARG A 41 20.42 -19.40 -23.51
CA ARG A 41 20.47 -20.55 -22.60
C ARG A 41 19.14 -21.32 -22.58
N LEU A 42 18.01 -20.60 -22.55
CA LEU A 42 16.69 -21.19 -22.58
C LEU A 42 16.41 -21.89 -23.93
N ALA A 43 16.72 -21.23 -25.02
CA ALA A 43 16.59 -21.80 -26.39
C ALA A 43 17.46 -23.05 -26.58
N ALA A 44 18.70 -23.08 -26.05
CA ALA A 44 19.58 -24.24 -26.10
C ALA A 44 19.01 -25.43 -25.30
N ARG A 45 18.27 -25.18 -24.21
CA ARG A 45 17.58 -26.24 -23.43
C ARG A 45 16.35 -26.79 -24.15
N MET A 46 15.72 -25.98 -25.01
CA MET A 46 14.54 -26.39 -25.78
C MET A 46 14.88 -27.10 -27.09
N THR A 47 16.11 -27.02 -27.57
CA THR A 47 16.58 -27.60 -28.85
C THR A 47 17.43 -28.86 -28.72
N THR A 48 17.57 -29.44 -27.52
CA THR A 48 18.17 -30.77 -27.38
C THR A 48 17.20 -31.80 -27.94
N PRO A 49 17.56 -32.55 -29.00
CA PRO A 49 16.71 -33.62 -29.53
C PRO A 49 16.62 -34.71 -28.45
N SER A 50 15.39 -35.10 -28.19
CA SER A 50 15.10 -36.30 -27.38
C SER A 50 15.84 -37.48 -27.97
N ALA A 51 16.64 -38.18 -27.19
CA ALA A 51 17.23 -39.45 -27.54
C ALA A 51 16.15 -40.43 -27.98
N GLU A 52 16.46 -41.19 -29.01
CA GLU A 52 15.65 -42.23 -29.57
C GLU A 52 15.01 -43.12 -28.51
N VAL A 53 13.69 -43.13 -28.51
CA VAL A 53 12.91 -44.07 -27.70
C VAL A 53 12.89 -45.38 -28.44
N GLU A 54 13.77 -46.30 -28.00
CA GLU A 54 13.75 -47.70 -28.38
C GLU A 54 12.38 -48.30 -28.03
N ASN A 55 11.78 -48.96 -29.00
CA ASN A 55 10.44 -49.54 -28.93
C ASN A 55 10.44 -50.75 -27.93
N GLU A 56 10.39 -50.49 -26.64
CA GLU A 56 9.95 -51.52 -25.71
C GLU A 56 8.42 -51.65 -25.73
N ARG A 57 7.94 -52.78 -26.13
CA ARG A 57 6.53 -53.20 -26.08
C ARG A 57 6.05 -53.10 -24.65
N LEU A 58 5.31 -52.05 -24.33
CA LEU A 58 4.62 -51.86 -23.04
C LEU A 58 3.61 -53.04 -22.90
N LYS A 59 3.99 -53.99 -22.04
CA LYS A 59 3.04 -54.95 -21.49
C LYS A 59 2.00 -54.17 -20.67
N VAL A 60 0.84 -53.96 -21.22
CA VAL A 60 -0.31 -53.41 -20.50
C VAL A 60 -0.66 -54.37 -19.36
N ARG A 61 -0.22 -54.06 -18.14
CA ARG A 61 -0.73 -54.74 -16.95
C ARG A 61 -2.17 -54.23 -16.73
N PHE A 62 -3.12 -55.14 -16.92
CA PHE A 62 -4.49 -54.91 -16.48
C PHE A 62 -4.47 -54.67 -14.95
N PHE A 63 -4.66 -53.43 -14.52
CA PHE A 63 -4.91 -53.11 -13.15
C PHE A 63 -6.22 -53.79 -12.75
N SER A 64 -6.23 -54.51 -11.65
CA SER A 64 -7.43 -55.16 -11.12
C SER A 64 -8.48 -54.09 -10.83
N ASN A 65 -9.75 -54.36 -11.12
CA ASN A 65 -10.88 -53.43 -10.93
C ASN A 65 -10.93 -52.76 -9.55
N ARG A 66 -10.29 -53.35 -8.56
CA ARG A 66 -10.22 -52.82 -7.18
C ARG A 66 -9.38 -51.54 -7.04
N THR A 67 -8.26 -51.40 -7.81
CA THR A 67 -7.39 -50.21 -7.80
C THR A 67 -8.02 -49.06 -8.57
N LEU A 68 -8.77 -49.35 -9.61
CA LEU A 68 -9.49 -48.34 -10.38
C LEU A 68 -10.61 -47.69 -9.57
N TRP A 69 -11.34 -48.48 -8.76
CA TRP A 69 -12.36 -47.95 -7.83
C TRP A 69 -11.80 -47.11 -6.69
N MET A 70 -10.59 -47.40 -6.21
CA MET A 70 -9.93 -46.60 -5.17
C MET A 70 -9.44 -45.24 -5.70
N THR A 71 -8.97 -45.15 -6.94
CA THR A 71 -8.55 -43.88 -7.55
C THR A 71 -9.76 -43.01 -7.94
N ILE A 72 -10.83 -43.60 -8.44
CA ILE A 72 -12.09 -42.88 -8.73
C ILE A 72 -12.72 -42.36 -7.42
N GLY A 73 -12.69 -43.17 -6.35
CA GLY A 73 -13.20 -42.77 -5.03
C GLY A 73 -12.43 -41.59 -4.43
N SER A 74 -11.12 -41.53 -4.58
CA SER A 74 -10.30 -40.42 -4.05
C SER A 74 -10.51 -39.11 -4.83
N VAL A 75 -10.64 -39.18 -6.16
CA VAL A 75 -10.96 -37.98 -6.97
C VAL A 75 -12.37 -37.47 -6.68
N ALA A 76 -13.36 -38.38 -6.53
CA ALA A 76 -14.71 -38.00 -6.16
C ALA A 76 -14.78 -37.39 -4.73
N ALA A 77 -13.97 -37.89 -3.78
CA ALA A 77 -13.89 -37.33 -2.43
C ALA A 77 -13.27 -35.91 -2.43
N ILE A 78 -12.21 -35.70 -3.20
CA ILE A 78 -11.58 -34.37 -3.37
C ILE A 78 -12.55 -33.40 -4.05
N ALA A 79 -13.21 -33.82 -5.13
CA ALA A 79 -14.23 -33.01 -5.82
C ALA A 79 -15.41 -32.68 -4.89
N PHE A 80 -15.82 -33.63 -4.04
CA PHE A 80 -16.88 -33.41 -3.06
C PHE A 80 -16.46 -32.48 -1.93
N ILE A 81 -15.20 -32.55 -1.48
CA ILE A 81 -14.64 -31.62 -0.50
C ILE A 81 -14.54 -30.21 -1.11
N ILE A 82 -14.06 -30.06 -2.34
CA ILE A 82 -14.03 -28.79 -3.08
C ILE A 82 -15.44 -28.24 -3.26
N PHE A 83 -16.41 -29.10 -3.58
CA PHE A 83 -17.84 -28.74 -3.69
C PHE A 83 -18.41 -28.30 -2.34
N LEU A 84 -18.09 -28.98 -1.23
CA LEU A 84 -18.50 -28.56 0.11
C LEU A 84 -17.84 -27.25 0.53
N ILE A 85 -16.58 -27.03 0.16
CA ILE A 85 -15.88 -25.75 0.36
C ILE A 85 -16.55 -24.66 -0.48
N SER A 86 -16.87 -24.91 -1.75
CA SER A 86 -17.56 -23.93 -2.61
C SER A 86 -18.97 -23.60 -2.13
N LEU A 87 -19.70 -24.55 -1.53
CA LEU A 87 -21.01 -24.29 -0.90
C LEU A 87 -20.92 -23.43 0.38
N ASN A 88 -19.75 -23.34 1.01
CA ASN A 88 -19.51 -22.50 2.18
C ASN A 88 -18.83 -21.17 1.85
N LEU A 89 -18.26 -21.02 0.64
CA LEU A 89 -17.56 -19.79 0.23
C LEU A 89 -18.51 -18.67 -0.24
N ASP A 90 -19.77 -18.96 -0.56
CA ASP A 90 -20.72 -17.98 -1.11
C ASP A 90 -22.04 -17.95 -0.32
N LYS A 91 -21.97 -17.76 1.01
CA LYS A 91 -23.12 -17.25 1.74
C LYS A 91 -22.87 -15.81 2.16
N ALA A 92 -22.53 -14.95 1.19
CA ALA A 92 -22.81 -13.54 1.35
C ALA A 92 -24.33 -13.43 1.55
N THR A 93 -24.74 -12.93 2.70
CA THR A 93 -26.13 -12.64 2.98
C THR A 93 -26.62 -11.69 1.89
N PRO A 94 -27.74 -11.95 1.19
CA PRO A 94 -28.24 -11.02 0.19
C PRO A 94 -28.34 -9.62 0.80
N GLY A 95 -27.64 -8.64 0.20
CA GLY A 95 -27.57 -7.28 0.73
C GLY A 95 -26.34 -6.98 1.63
N SER A 96 -25.52 -8.00 1.97
CA SER A 96 -24.27 -7.76 2.70
C SER A 96 -23.25 -7.10 1.77
N LEU A 97 -22.75 -5.94 2.19
CA LEU A 97 -21.69 -5.19 1.49
C LEU A 97 -20.33 -5.40 2.15
N TYR A 98 -20.32 -5.61 3.45
CA TYR A 98 -19.13 -5.84 4.26
C TYR A 98 -19.49 -6.68 5.48
N GLU A 99 -18.66 -7.67 5.80
CA GLU A 99 -18.77 -8.48 7.01
C GLU A 99 -17.59 -8.18 7.94
N ALA A 100 -17.92 -7.79 9.18
CA ALA A 100 -16.91 -7.53 10.20
C ALA A 100 -16.13 -8.79 10.53
N ARG A 101 -14.82 -8.65 10.70
CA ARG A 101 -13.94 -9.75 11.09
C ARG A 101 -14.18 -10.13 12.54
N LYS A 102 -14.14 -11.44 12.85
CA LYS A 102 -14.32 -11.92 14.22
C LYS A 102 -13.28 -11.42 15.20
N GLN A 103 -12.09 -11.12 14.70
CA GLN A 103 -10.96 -10.64 15.49
C GLN A 103 -10.25 -9.52 14.73
N TYR A 104 -10.08 -8.37 15.38
CA TYR A 104 -9.23 -7.31 14.89
C TYR A 104 -7.78 -7.80 14.85
N ALA A 105 -7.12 -7.64 13.72
CA ALA A 105 -5.69 -7.83 13.65
C ALA A 105 -4.97 -6.77 14.53
N GLU A 106 -3.86 -7.15 15.14
CA GLU A 106 -3.02 -6.23 15.92
C GLU A 106 -1.96 -5.57 15.02
N ILE A 107 -1.46 -4.40 15.45
CA ILE A 107 -0.28 -3.80 14.83
C ILE A 107 0.90 -4.67 15.19
N VAL A 108 1.67 -5.10 14.20
CA VAL A 108 2.83 -5.96 14.41
C VAL A 108 4.07 -5.40 13.76
N VAL A 109 5.22 -5.62 14.40
CA VAL A 109 6.54 -5.42 13.81
C VAL A 109 7.13 -6.80 13.55
N LEU A 110 7.62 -7.00 12.32
CA LEU A 110 8.31 -8.21 11.88
C LEU A 110 9.80 -7.90 11.72
N ASP A 111 10.67 -8.74 12.26
CA ASP A 111 12.11 -8.71 11.97
C ASP A 111 12.43 -9.42 10.63
N GLU A 112 13.72 -9.51 10.25
CA GLU A 112 14.15 -10.17 9.02
C GLU A 112 13.84 -11.68 9.01
N GLN A 113 13.65 -12.30 10.16
CA GLN A 113 13.29 -13.69 10.34
C GLN A 113 11.78 -13.92 10.44
N ASN A 114 10.98 -12.84 10.29
CA ASN A 114 9.52 -12.81 10.46
C ASN A 114 9.04 -13.16 11.88
N HIS A 115 9.83 -12.89 12.91
CA HIS A 115 9.34 -12.95 14.28
C HIS A 115 8.43 -11.74 14.52
N GLU A 116 7.24 -12.02 15.04
CA GLU A 116 6.21 -11.02 15.27
C GLU A 116 6.34 -10.42 16.67
N GLN A 117 6.36 -9.09 16.73
CA GLN A 117 6.19 -8.33 17.96
C GLN A 117 4.90 -7.51 17.88
N VAL A 118 3.93 -7.82 18.73
CA VAL A 118 2.68 -7.06 18.82
C VAL A 118 2.95 -5.72 19.50
N ILE A 119 2.45 -4.64 18.89
CA ILE A 119 2.56 -3.29 19.40
C ILE A 119 1.25 -2.88 20.07
N ASN A 120 1.32 -2.55 21.34
CA ASN A 120 0.21 -2.00 22.11
C ASN A 120 0.30 -0.47 22.09
N GLY A 121 -0.71 0.18 21.52
CA GLY A 121 -0.77 1.63 21.35
C GLY A 121 -0.62 2.07 19.90
N ASN A 122 -0.69 3.37 19.69
CA ASN A 122 -0.68 4.01 18.36
C ASN A 122 0.57 4.88 18.12
N GLU A 123 1.55 4.83 18.99
CA GLU A 123 2.84 5.52 18.83
C GLU A 123 3.99 4.64 19.32
N ILE A 124 5.07 4.57 18.54
CA ILE A 124 6.32 3.91 18.92
C ILE A 124 7.52 4.76 18.52
N LYS A 125 8.51 4.83 19.41
CA LYS A 125 9.82 5.39 19.11
C LYS A 125 10.82 4.26 18.96
N LEU A 126 11.41 4.17 17.78
CA LEU A 126 12.37 3.13 17.45
C LEU A 126 13.77 3.55 17.93
N ALA A 127 14.41 2.69 18.71
CA ALA A 127 15.80 2.90 19.09
C ALA A 127 16.73 2.50 17.95
N SER A 128 17.82 3.26 17.75
CA SER A 128 18.86 2.88 16.79
C SER A 128 19.60 1.63 17.29
N SER A 129 19.72 0.63 16.46
CA SER A 129 20.47 -0.61 16.72
C SER A 129 21.92 -0.50 16.26
N VAL A 130 22.82 -1.25 16.92
CA VAL A 130 24.21 -1.40 16.48
C VAL A 130 24.29 -2.24 15.19
N GLU A 131 23.48 -3.27 15.10
CA GLU A 131 23.28 -4.04 13.87
C GLU A 131 22.13 -3.46 13.06
N VAL A 132 22.31 -3.34 11.75
CA VAL A 132 21.28 -2.83 10.85
C VAL A 132 20.46 -4.01 10.37
N GLU A 133 19.24 -4.08 10.81
CA GLU A 133 18.24 -5.05 10.38
C GLU A 133 17.11 -4.32 9.65
N ARG A 134 16.42 -5.02 8.77
CA ARG A 134 15.19 -4.51 8.15
C ARG A 134 13.99 -5.01 8.92
N HIS A 135 13.21 -4.09 9.42
CA HIS A 135 11.96 -4.39 10.10
C HIS A 135 10.78 -3.98 9.21
N THR A 136 9.67 -4.65 9.41
CA THR A 136 8.41 -4.33 8.75
C THR A 136 7.35 -4.08 9.79
N ILE A 137 6.73 -2.89 9.76
CA ILE A 137 5.51 -2.64 10.53
C ILE A 137 4.29 -2.82 9.65
N VAL A 138 3.26 -3.49 10.18
CA VAL A 138 1.99 -3.73 9.53
C VAL A 138 0.88 -3.13 10.37
N VAL A 139 0.15 -2.19 9.79
CA VAL A 139 -1.02 -1.53 10.40
C VAL A 139 -2.27 -2.13 9.75
N PRO A 140 -3.12 -2.85 10.52
CA PRO A 140 -4.33 -3.47 9.99
C PRO A 140 -5.46 -2.45 9.77
N GLU A 141 -6.59 -2.93 9.28
CA GLU A 141 -7.84 -2.18 9.22
C GLU A 141 -8.21 -1.58 10.58
N GLY A 142 -8.81 -0.40 10.58
CA GLY A 142 -9.35 0.26 11.77
C GLY A 142 -8.30 0.77 12.75
N LYS A 143 -7.04 0.77 12.39
CA LYS A 143 -5.93 1.30 13.21
C LYS A 143 -5.10 2.28 12.41
N ASP A 144 -4.42 3.15 13.10
CA ASP A 144 -3.34 3.98 12.60
C ASP A 144 -2.14 3.90 13.55
N MET A 145 -0.98 4.32 13.08
CA MET A 145 0.25 4.22 13.86
C MET A 145 1.18 5.38 13.57
N LYS A 146 1.74 5.97 14.63
CA LYS A 146 2.82 6.94 14.53
C LYS A 146 4.16 6.31 14.90
N LEU A 147 5.16 6.49 14.04
CA LEU A 147 6.51 6.00 14.22
C LEU A 147 7.48 7.16 14.32
N ILE A 148 8.50 7.01 15.16
CA ILE A 148 9.68 7.88 15.15
C ILE A 148 10.87 6.99 14.79
N LEU A 149 11.41 7.18 13.59
CA LEU A 149 12.54 6.42 13.08
C LEU A 149 13.85 6.81 13.77
N ALA A 150 14.91 6.03 13.56
CA ALA A 150 16.19 6.21 14.22
C ALA A 150 16.89 7.55 13.91
N ASP A 151 16.57 8.18 12.77
CA ASP A 151 17.06 9.50 12.38
C ASP A 151 16.22 10.66 12.93
N GLY A 152 15.14 10.36 13.66
CA GLY A 152 14.18 11.34 14.17
C GLY A 152 13.04 11.67 13.20
N THR A 153 13.01 11.09 12.01
CA THR A 153 11.89 11.21 11.08
C THR A 153 10.62 10.66 11.72
N GLN A 154 9.53 11.43 11.65
CA GLN A 154 8.22 11.00 12.11
C GLN A 154 7.39 10.50 10.93
N VAL A 155 6.76 9.35 11.10
CA VAL A 155 5.91 8.73 10.08
C VAL A 155 4.57 8.37 10.71
N TRP A 156 3.48 8.80 10.11
CA TRP A 156 2.14 8.31 10.43
C TRP A 156 1.76 7.31 9.34
N LEU A 157 1.28 6.15 9.73
CA LEU A 157 0.76 5.11 8.83
C LEU A 157 -0.73 4.99 9.02
N ASN A 158 -1.47 5.07 7.92
CA ASN A 158 -2.92 4.87 7.92
C ASN A 158 -3.26 3.38 8.00
N ALA A 159 -4.56 3.05 8.18
CA ALA A 159 -5.05 1.68 8.13
C ALA A 159 -4.65 0.96 6.84
N ASN A 160 -4.50 -0.37 6.91
CA ASN A 160 -4.09 -1.21 5.79
C ASN A 160 -2.74 -0.83 5.17
N SER A 161 -1.83 -0.29 5.98
CA SER A 161 -0.51 0.17 5.51
C SER A 161 0.62 -0.68 6.08
N ARG A 162 1.70 -0.74 5.32
CA ARG A 162 2.91 -1.45 5.66
C ARG A 162 4.14 -0.60 5.33
N LEU A 163 5.08 -0.50 6.28
CA LEU A 163 6.34 0.19 6.09
C LEU A 163 7.50 -0.77 6.38
N VAL A 164 8.42 -0.90 5.41
CA VAL A 164 9.71 -1.56 5.60
C VAL A 164 10.77 -0.50 5.83
N TYR A 165 11.52 -0.62 6.93
CA TYR A 165 12.52 0.37 7.34
C TYR A 165 13.72 -0.30 7.99
N PRO A 166 14.95 0.27 7.92
CA PRO A 166 16.11 -0.23 8.65
C PRO A 166 16.10 0.24 10.10
N THR A 167 16.61 -0.56 11.03
CA THR A 167 16.76 -0.18 12.45
C THR A 167 17.77 0.94 12.64
N ALA A 168 18.66 1.21 11.67
CA ALA A 168 19.54 2.38 11.62
C ALA A 168 19.90 2.71 10.17
N PHE A 169 20.03 4.00 9.85
CA PHE A 169 20.47 4.49 8.55
C PHE A 169 22.01 4.64 8.55
N LYS A 170 22.73 3.68 7.98
CA LYS A 170 24.21 3.69 7.87
C LYS A 170 24.72 3.90 6.45
N GLY A 171 23.82 3.97 5.46
CA GLY A 171 24.14 4.16 4.06
C GLY A 171 24.30 5.63 3.66
N LYS A 172 24.48 5.87 2.35
CA LYS A 172 24.47 7.22 1.79
C LYS A 172 23.06 7.82 1.74
N ASN A 173 22.05 6.97 1.74
CA ASN A 173 20.64 7.32 1.71
C ASN A 173 19.93 6.74 2.92
N ARG A 174 18.82 7.36 3.31
CA ARG A 174 17.85 6.87 4.29
C ARG A 174 16.66 6.31 3.50
N GLU A 175 16.57 4.99 3.37
CA GLU A 175 15.58 4.35 2.50
C GLU A 175 14.52 3.60 3.29
N VAL A 176 13.26 3.77 2.88
CA VAL A 176 12.10 3.02 3.37
C VAL A 176 11.21 2.60 2.20
N GLU A 177 10.39 1.54 2.40
CA GLU A 177 9.44 1.08 1.41
C GLU A 177 8.03 1.12 1.99
N LEU A 178 7.08 1.74 1.27
CA LEU A 178 5.69 1.92 1.70
C LEU A 178 4.73 1.15 0.79
N GLN A 179 3.76 0.49 1.43
CA GLN A 179 2.50 0.04 0.81
C GLN A 179 1.35 0.63 1.63
N GLY A 180 0.29 1.14 0.96
CA GLY A 180 -0.78 1.85 1.64
C GLY A 180 -0.49 3.34 1.74
N GLU A 181 -0.83 3.99 2.86
CA GLU A 181 -0.71 5.43 3.01
C GLU A 181 0.14 5.80 4.22
N GLY A 182 1.04 6.78 4.01
CA GLY A 182 1.90 7.31 5.04
C GLY A 182 2.16 8.80 4.87
N TYR A 183 2.08 9.52 5.99
CA TYR A 183 2.53 10.90 6.10
C TYR A 183 3.92 10.94 6.74
N PHE A 184 4.83 11.67 6.12
CA PHE A 184 6.22 11.76 6.51
C PHE A 184 6.58 13.18 6.91
N LYS A 185 7.11 13.36 8.12
CA LYS A 185 7.82 14.56 8.55
C LYS A 185 9.28 14.21 8.72
N VAL A 186 10.04 14.43 7.63
CA VAL A 186 11.42 13.95 7.52
C VAL A 186 12.38 14.87 8.25
N ALA A 187 13.24 14.29 9.08
CA ALA A 187 14.33 15.03 9.74
C ALA A 187 15.30 15.59 8.68
N HIS A 188 15.67 16.87 8.82
CA HIS A 188 16.50 17.57 7.86
C HIS A 188 17.94 17.03 7.86
N ASP A 189 18.42 16.53 6.72
CA ASP A 189 19.80 16.12 6.49
C ASP A 189 20.11 16.19 4.99
N VAL A 190 20.92 17.19 4.60
CA VAL A 190 21.32 17.42 3.20
C VAL A 190 22.37 16.43 2.68
N HIS A 191 23.04 15.69 3.61
CA HIS A 191 24.11 14.76 3.23
C HIS A 191 23.60 13.34 3.00
N HIS A 192 22.44 13.00 3.58
CA HIS A 192 21.83 11.69 3.48
C HIS A 192 20.35 11.84 3.07
N PRO A 193 20.05 11.90 1.76
CA PRO A 193 18.67 11.99 1.27
C PRO A 193 17.77 10.90 1.85
N PHE A 194 16.52 11.26 2.14
CA PHE A 194 15.50 10.32 2.55
C PHE A 194 14.68 9.87 1.33
N ILE A 195 14.57 8.57 1.14
CA ILE A 195 13.94 7.98 -0.03
C ILE A 195 12.77 7.10 0.42
N VAL A 196 11.57 7.38 -0.09
CA VAL A 196 10.39 6.52 0.04
C VAL A 196 10.15 5.83 -1.29
N LYS A 197 10.20 4.50 -1.28
CA LYS A 197 9.81 3.66 -2.42
C LYS A 197 8.37 3.21 -2.21
N ALA A 198 7.49 3.50 -3.17
CA ALA A 198 6.06 3.19 -3.10
C ALA A 198 5.57 2.75 -4.49
N GLY A 199 5.39 1.47 -4.68
CA GLY A 199 5.07 0.90 -5.99
C GLY A 199 6.07 1.33 -7.07
N ASP A 200 5.53 1.83 -8.17
CA ASP A 200 6.32 2.29 -9.32
C ASP A 200 6.85 3.73 -9.16
N MET A 201 6.79 4.32 -7.97
CA MET A 201 7.27 5.68 -7.69
C MET A 201 8.31 5.69 -6.57
N GLN A 202 9.31 6.54 -6.75
CA GLN A 202 10.31 6.88 -5.75
C GLN A 202 10.25 8.36 -5.43
N THR A 203 10.20 8.68 -4.14
CA THR A 203 10.18 10.03 -3.60
C THR A 203 11.48 10.30 -2.87
N CYS A 204 12.17 11.40 -3.19
CA CYS A 204 13.44 11.77 -2.58
C CYS A 204 13.39 13.19 -2.00
N VAL A 205 13.80 13.32 -0.73
CA VAL A 205 13.74 14.57 0.04
C VAL A 205 14.96 14.73 0.94
N LEU A 206 15.20 15.97 1.42
CA LEU A 206 16.29 16.30 2.37
C LEU A 206 15.77 16.68 3.76
N GLY A 207 14.47 17.04 3.89
CA GLY A 207 13.84 17.48 5.14
C GLY A 207 12.51 18.18 4.80
N THR A 208 11.44 17.42 4.70
CA THR A 208 10.23 17.79 3.98
C THR A 208 9.03 17.14 4.69
N GLU A 209 7.86 17.79 4.64
CA GLU A 209 6.60 17.21 5.07
C GLU A 209 5.75 16.87 3.85
N PHE A 210 5.37 15.59 3.69
CA PHE A 210 4.61 15.11 2.54
C PHE A 210 3.79 13.85 2.87
N ASN A 211 2.74 13.63 2.09
CA ASN A 211 1.91 12.43 2.12
C ASN A 211 2.23 11.53 0.92
N VAL A 212 2.24 10.23 1.13
CA VAL A 212 2.32 9.22 0.06
C VAL A 212 1.13 8.30 0.21
N ASN A 213 0.29 8.22 -0.82
CA ASN A 213 -0.80 7.26 -0.92
C ASN A 213 -0.49 6.26 -2.05
N ALA A 214 -0.21 5.03 -1.66
CA ALA A 214 0.17 3.93 -2.55
C ALA A 214 -0.67 2.68 -2.25
N PHE A 215 -1.97 2.84 -1.97
CA PHE A 215 -2.90 1.72 -1.94
C PHE A 215 -3.00 1.07 -3.33
N ASP A 216 -3.03 1.89 -4.39
CA ASP A 216 -2.75 1.43 -5.74
C ASP A 216 -1.25 1.60 -6.04
N GLN A 217 -0.52 0.49 -6.03
CA GLN A 217 0.92 0.47 -6.28
C GLN A 217 1.31 0.89 -7.71
N SER A 218 0.37 0.84 -8.65
CA SER A 218 0.57 1.26 -10.05
C SER A 218 0.39 2.76 -10.24
N HIS A 219 -0.40 3.40 -9.38
CA HIS A 219 -0.74 4.83 -9.44
C HIS A 219 -0.54 5.52 -8.08
N PRO A 220 0.66 5.48 -7.52
CA PRO A 220 0.90 6.15 -6.24
C PRO A 220 0.79 7.67 -6.39
N HIS A 221 0.32 8.31 -5.31
CA HIS A 221 0.20 9.75 -5.15
C HIS A 221 1.24 10.26 -4.17
N VAL A 222 1.84 11.40 -4.46
CA VAL A 222 2.74 12.12 -3.55
C VAL A 222 2.31 13.57 -3.45
N THR A 223 1.80 13.96 -2.28
CA THR A 223 1.32 15.33 -2.00
C THR A 223 2.33 16.05 -1.13
N LEU A 224 2.80 17.20 -1.56
CA LEU A 224 3.77 17.99 -0.80
C LEU A 224 3.08 19.03 0.08
N VAL A 225 3.43 19.02 1.37
CA VAL A 225 2.92 19.96 2.38
C VAL A 225 3.92 21.08 2.63
N GLU A 226 5.21 20.75 2.90
CA GLU A 226 6.26 21.71 3.19
C GLU A 226 7.61 21.25 2.65
N GLY A 227 8.39 22.16 2.10
CA GLY A 227 9.74 21.91 1.57
C GLY A 227 9.76 21.66 0.08
N SER A 228 10.53 20.68 -0.38
CA SER A 228 10.68 20.28 -1.79
C SER A 228 10.80 18.78 -1.94
N VAL A 229 10.13 18.20 -2.92
CA VAL A 229 10.12 16.76 -3.20
C VAL A 229 10.48 16.50 -4.65
N LYS A 230 11.46 15.63 -4.88
CA LYS A 230 11.66 15.04 -6.19
C LYS A 230 10.96 13.68 -6.27
N VAL A 231 9.99 13.55 -7.16
CA VAL A 231 9.34 12.29 -7.51
C VAL A 231 9.92 11.72 -8.78
N SER A 232 10.08 10.40 -8.85
CA SER A 232 10.65 9.70 -10.01
C SER A 232 9.89 8.39 -10.24
N ALA A 233 9.59 8.10 -11.51
CA ALA A 233 8.98 6.81 -11.88
C ALA A 233 10.06 5.73 -11.96
N VAL A 234 9.82 4.58 -11.29
CA VAL A 234 10.74 3.41 -11.30
C VAL A 234 10.22 2.39 -12.30
N LEU A 235 10.26 2.70 -13.59
CA LEU A 235 9.79 1.80 -14.63
C LEU A 235 10.94 0.89 -15.10
N THR A 236 10.83 -0.40 -14.81
CA THR A 236 11.83 -1.44 -15.13
C THR A 236 12.10 -1.65 -16.63
N ARG A 237 11.40 -0.94 -17.53
CA ARG A 237 11.44 -1.21 -18.98
C ARG A 237 11.77 -0.01 -19.88
N LYS A 238 12.01 1.19 -19.34
CA LYS A 238 12.35 2.36 -20.16
C LYS A 238 13.70 2.97 -19.73
N ALA A 239 14.50 3.35 -20.71
CA ALA A 239 15.83 3.96 -20.50
C ALA A 239 15.76 5.38 -19.90
N GLU A 240 14.60 6.01 -19.90
CA GLU A 240 14.40 7.37 -19.40
C GLU A 240 13.44 7.34 -18.21
N VAL A 241 13.99 7.70 -17.05
CA VAL A 241 13.24 7.81 -15.80
C VAL A 241 12.53 9.16 -15.80
N ALA A 242 11.17 9.14 -15.87
CA ALA A 242 10.40 10.37 -15.68
C ALA A 242 10.61 10.88 -14.26
N SER A 243 10.98 12.16 -14.10
CA SER A 243 11.08 12.78 -12.78
C SER A 243 10.55 14.20 -12.81
N LYS A 244 9.99 14.65 -11.66
CA LYS A 244 9.55 16.02 -11.44
C LYS A 244 9.89 16.45 -10.02
N VAL A 245 10.16 17.75 -9.85
CA VAL A 245 10.19 18.39 -8.54
C VAL A 245 8.85 19.08 -8.35
N ILE A 246 8.22 18.86 -7.19
CA ILE A 246 6.95 19.47 -6.83
C ILE A 246 7.14 20.46 -5.67
N VAL A 247 6.25 21.44 -5.61
CA VAL A 247 6.21 22.51 -4.61
C VAL A 247 5.00 22.33 -3.66
N PRO A 248 4.98 22.98 -2.48
CA PRO A 248 3.87 22.87 -1.54
C PRO A 248 2.50 23.15 -2.20
N GLY A 249 1.51 22.30 -1.89
CA GLY A 249 0.18 22.34 -2.49
C GLY A 249 0.03 21.55 -3.78
N GLU A 250 1.09 20.88 -4.23
CA GLU A 250 1.05 20.00 -5.41
C GLU A 250 0.97 18.53 -5.03
N ASP A 251 0.20 17.78 -5.84
CA ASP A 251 0.10 16.31 -5.84
C ASP A 251 0.64 15.76 -7.15
N ALA A 252 1.55 14.79 -7.05
CA ALA A 252 2.14 14.09 -8.18
C ALA A 252 1.61 12.66 -8.25
N VAL A 253 1.07 12.28 -9.41
CA VAL A 253 0.51 10.96 -9.69
C VAL A 253 1.22 10.32 -10.86
N LEU A 254 1.53 9.02 -10.76
CA LEU A 254 2.00 8.23 -11.89
C LEU A 254 0.79 7.72 -12.68
N ASN A 255 0.70 8.05 -13.96
CA ASN A 255 -0.38 7.55 -14.82
C ASN A 255 0.00 6.22 -15.51
N GLU A 256 -0.98 5.57 -16.15
CA GLU A 256 -0.81 4.29 -16.88
C GLU A 256 0.28 4.36 -17.98
N GLN A 257 0.58 5.55 -18.52
CA GLN A 257 1.63 5.73 -19.51
C GLN A 257 3.03 5.91 -18.88
N GLY A 258 3.13 5.85 -17.54
CA GLY A 258 4.36 6.05 -16.80
C GLY A 258 4.85 7.50 -16.80
N LYS A 259 3.91 8.46 -16.93
CA LYS A 259 4.20 9.90 -16.82
C LYS A 259 3.75 10.40 -15.45
N ILE A 260 4.52 11.31 -14.87
CA ILE A 260 4.15 12.01 -13.64
C ILE A 260 3.28 13.20 -14.02
N ILE A 261 2.04 13.18 -13.58
CA ILE A 261 1.07 14.27 -13.69
C ILE A 261 1.07 15.02 -12.38
N VAL A 262 1.11 16.35 -12.45
CA VAL A 262 1.10 17.22 -11.25
C VAL A 262 -0.14 18.09 -11.30
N SER A 263 -0.85 18.18 -10.17
CA SER A 263 -2.03 19.02 -9.97
C SER A 263 -1.98 19.72 -8.62
N HIS A 264 -2.67 20.84 -8.47
CA HIS A 264 -2.84 21.49 -7.17
C HIS A 264 -3.96 20.82 -6.38
N VAL A 265 -3.72 20.62 -5.08
CA VAL A 265 -4.68 20.07 -4.13
C VAL A 265 -4.70 20.88 -2.84
N ASP A 266 -5.79 20.75 -2.09
CA ASP A 266 -5.82 21.21 -0.70
C ASP A 266 -5.10 20.15 0.15
N THR A 267 -3.95 20.53 0.71
CA THR A 267 -3.14 19.60 1.52
C THR A 267 -3.84 19.18 2.81
N ASP A 268 -4.72 20.02 3.36
CA ASP A 268 -5.47 19.68 4.57
C ASP A 268 -6.48 18.57 4.28
N ASP A 269 -7.14 18.60 3.11
CA ASP A 269 -8.05 17.54 2.67
C ASP A 269 -7.32 16.18 2.54
N VAL A 270 -6.07 16.18 2.08
CA VAL A 270 -5.26 14.96 1.89
C VAL A 270 -4.66 14.43 3.19
N THR A 271 -4.34 15.32 4.14
CA THR A 271 -3.55 14.94 5.33
C THR A 271 -4.33 14.89 6.64
N CYS A 272 -5.62 15.29 6.64
CA CYS A 272 -6.46 15.34 7.84
C CYS A 272 -6.61 13.97 8.53
N TRP A 273 -6.43 12.87 7.79
CA TRP A 273 -6.53 11.52 8.34
C TRP A 273 -5.51 11.25 9.47
N LYS A 274 -4.30 11.83 9.41
CA LYS A 274 -3.28 11.70 10.48
C LYS A 274 -3.73 12.30 11.82
N ASP A 275 -4.67 13.23 11.76
CA ASP A 275 -5.26 13.89 12.92
C ASP A 275 -6.61 13.25 13.33
N GLY A 276 -6.92 12.06 12.78
CA GLY A 276 -8.12 11.29 13.08
C GLY A 276 -9.36 11.74 12.29
N ILE A 277 -9.24 12.70 11.38
CA ILE A 277 -10.35 13.18 10.56
C ILE A 277 -10.39 12.37 9.27
N GLN A 278 -11.55 11.83 8.93
CA GLN A 278 -11.80 11.21 7.64
C GLN A 278 -12.63 12.14 6.78
N LEU A 279 -12.12 12.50 5.61
CA LEU A 279 -12.80 13.32 4.63
C LEU A 279 -13.09 12.52 3.36
N PHE A 280 -14.31 12.66 2.88
CA PHE A 280 -14.78 12.20 1.58
C PHE A 280 -15.20 13.41 0.77
N ASN A 281 -14.65 13.57 -0.42
CA ASN A 281 -14.98 14.65 -1.32
C ASN A 281 -15.59 14.05 -2.60
N ASP A 282 -16.91 14.22 -2.78
CA ASP A 282 -17.67 13.64 -3.89
C ASP A 282 -17.61 12.10 -3.95
N ALA A 283 -17.64 11.43 -2.78
CA ALA A 283 -17.64 9.97 -2.69
C ALA A 283 -19.06 9.39 -2.66
N SER A 284 -19.21 8.20 -3.22
CA SER A 284 -20.48 7.48 -3.16
C SER A 284 -20.82 7.05 -1.74
N LEU A 285 -22.09 6.96 -1.39
CA LEU A 285 -22.52 6.41 -0.10
C LEU A 285 -21.96 4.99 0.11
N ARG A 286 -21.80 4.21 -0.97
CA ARG A 286 -21.15 2.89 -0.93
C ARG A 286 -19.74 2.98 -0.35
N GLU A 287 -18.90 3.85 -0.89
CA GLU A 287 -17.52 4.03 -0.42
C GLU A 287 -17.47 4.48 1.03
N ILE A 288 -18.33 5.44 1.41
CA ILE A 288 -18.41 5.95 2.78
C ILE A 288 -18.77 4.84 3.78
N VAL A 289 -19.85 4.09 3.52
CA VAL A 289 -20.30 3.05 4.46
C VAL A 289 -19.38 1.85 4.52
N LEU A 290 -18.71 1.50 3.42
CA LEU A 290 -17.68 0.46 3.40
C LEU A 290 -16.47 0.87 4.25
N GLN A 291 -16.04 2.13 4.14
CA GLN A 291 -14.95 2.66 4.96
C GLN A 291 -15.32 2.71 6.44
N LEU A 292 -16.55 3.12 6.78
CA LEU A 292 -17.06 3.04 8.16
C LEU A 292 -17.09 1.61 8.68
N GLY A 293 -17.60 0.66 7.87
CA GLY A 293 -17.63 -0.76 8.20
C GLY A 293 -16.26 -1.33 8.49
N SER A 294 -15.30 -1.04 7.62
CA SER A 294 -13.91 -1.44 7.75
C SER A 294 -13.24 -0.81 8.98
N TRP A 295 -13.37 0.52 9.15
CA TRP A 295 -12.71 1.24 10.26
C TRP A 295 -13.22 0.79 11.63
N TYR A 296 -14.53 0.66 11.80
CA TYR A 296 -15.12 0.30 13.10
C TYR A 296 -15.37 -1.20 13.28
N ASN A 297 -15.01 -2.01 12.28
CA ASN A 297 -15.22 -3.45 12.26
C ASN A 297 -16.69 -3.82 12.52
N VAL A 298 -17.59 -3.22 11.78
CA VAL A 298 -19.03 -3.48 11.81
C VAL A 298 -19.51 -3.94 10.45
N ASN A 299 -20.51 -4.84 10.44
CA ASN A 299 -21.11 -5.28 9.17
C ASN A 299 -21.82 -4.13 8.47
N VAL A 300 -21.93 -4.21 7.14
CA VAL A 300 -22.67 -3.24 6.32
C VAL A 300 -23.67 -4.02 5.46
N VAL A 301 -24.94 -3.68 5.58
CA VAL A 301 -26.06 -4.28 4.83
C VAL A 301 -26.91 -3.17 4.23
N CYS A 302 -27.21 -3.28 2.95
CA CYS A 302 -28.08 -2.36 2.23
C CYS A 302 -29.23 -3.15 1.58
N HIS A 303 -30.45 -2.70 1.77
CA HIS A 303 -31.63 -3.32 1.18
C HIS A 303 -32.01 -2.68 -0.16
N ASP A 304 -31.64 -1.42 -0.39
CA ASP A 304 -31.85 -0.72 -1.66
C ASP A 304 -30.53 -0.19 -2.20
N GLU A 305 -29.94 -0.93 -3.14
CA GLU A 305 -28.66 -0.58 -3.74
C GLU A 305 -28.68 0.75 -4.51
N SER A 306 -29.85 1.27 -4.89
CA SER A 306 -29.95 2.54 -5.58
C SER A 306 -29.50 3.73 -4.72
N LEU A 307 -29.63 3.61 -3.40
CA LEU A 307 -29.19 4.63 -2.43
C LEU A 307 -27.66 4.77 -2.40
N LEU A 308 -26.95 3.69 -2.69
CA LEU A 308 -25.50 3.61 -2.60
C LEU A 308 -24.76 4.47 -3.63
N ASN A 309 -25.44 4.88 -4.70
CA ASN A 309 -24.86 5.72 -5.76
C ASN A 309 -24.95 7.23 -5.46
N THR A 310 -25.53 7.61 -4.30
CA THR A 310 -25.59 9.02 -3.89
C THR A 310 -24.18 9.50 -3.55
N HIS A 311 -23.72 10.57 -4.22
CA HIS A 311 -22.43 11.18 -3.97
C HIS A 311 -22.56 12.27 -2.91
N LEU A 312 -21.64 12.28 -1.96
CA LEU A 312 -21.67 13.18 -0.81
C LEU A 312 -20.28 13.76 -0.55
N ARG A 313 -20.25 14.97 -0.02
CA ARG A 313 -19.10 15.47 0.73
C ARG A 313 -19.37 15.17 2.20
N TYR A 314 -18.54 14.34 2.82
CA TYR A 314 -18.73 13.87 4.19
C TYR A 314 -17.40 13.88 4.95
N MET A 315 -17.45 14.41 6.18
CA MET A 315 -16.29 14.47 7.06
C MET A 315 -16.70 14.04 8.46
N TYR A 316 -15.87 13.21 9.09
CA TYR A 316 -16.09 12.82 10.48
C TYR A 316 -14.77 12.61 11.22
N ASP A 317 -14.79 12.79 12.56
CA ASP A 317 -13.69 12.44 13.43
C ASP A 317 -13.83 10.98 13.88
N ARG A 318 -12.85 10.14 13.48
CA ARG A 318 -12.81 8.70 13.80
C ARG A 318 -12.81 8.41 15.30
N ARG A 319 -12.37 9.38 16.12
CA ARG A 319 -12.29 9.27 17.59
C ARG A 319 -13.65 9.42 18.26
N ASN A 320 -14.62 10.04 17.63
CA ASN A 320 -15.96 10.26 18.18
C ASN A 320 -16.88 9.02 18.13
N GLY A 321 -16.41 7.93 17.51
CA GLY A 321 -17.16 6.67 17.43
C GLY A 321 -18.14 6.62 16.26
N ILE A 322 -18.64 5.41 16.00
CA ILE A 322 -19.47 5.09 14.84
C ILE A 322 -20.87 5.73 14.93
N GLU A 323 -21.44 5.85 16.12
CA GLU A 323 -22.77 6.43 16.31
C GLU A 323 -22.82 7.88 15.86
N GLU A 324 -21.79 8.69 16.20
CA GLU A 324 -21.71 10.08 15.77
C GLU A 324 -21.46 10.17 14.25
N ALA A 325 -20.61 9.31 13.72
CA ALA A 325 -20.39 9.23 12.28
C ALA A 325 -21.68 8.94 11.52
N ILE A 326 -22.47 7.96 11.94
CA ILE A 326 -23.76 7.62 11.31
C ILE A 326 -24.76 8.75 11.47
N LYS A 327 -24.83 9.40 12.62
CA LYS A 327 -25.72 10.56 12.84
C LYS A 327 -25.43 11.67 11.86
N MET A 328 -24.15 12.08 11.75
CA MET A 328 -23.73 13.11 10.79
C MET A 328 -24.03 12.71 9.34
N LEU A 329 -23.84 11.43 8.99
CA LEU A 329 -24.13 10.91 7.67
C LEU A 329 -25.63 10.96 7.35
N ASN A 330 -26.51 10.66 8.33
CA ASN A 330 -27.96 10.80 8.18
C ASN A 330 -28.39 12.26 7.97
N ASP A 331 -27.73 13.20 8.65
CA ASP A 331 -28.06 14.63 8.57
C ASP A 331 -27.82 15.19 7.14
N ILE A 332 -26.90 14.60 6.38
CA ILE A 332 -26.54 15.07 5.03
C ILE A 332 -27.10 14.23 3.89
N SER A 333 -27.37 12.93 4.13
CA SER A 333 -27.73 12.00 3.05
C SER A 333 -29.25 11.87 2.82
N ASN A 334 -30.07 12.36 3.72
CA ASN A 334 -31.54 12.13 3.76
C ASN A 334 -31.93 10.63 3.80
N ASN A 335 -30.99 9.74 4.06
CA ASN A 335 -31.20 8.31 4.15
C ASN A 335 -31.48 7.89 5.60
N LYS A 336 -32.02 6.68 5.78
CA LYS A 336 -32.21 6.09 7.10
C LYS A 336 -31.13 5.04 7.35
N ILE A 337 -29.99 5.51 7.84
CA ILE A 337 -28.87 4.64 8.21
C ILE A 337 -28.92 4.39 9.70
N LYS A 338 -28.94 3.13 10.11
CA LYS A 338 -29.07 2.71 11.51
C LYS A 338 -27.91 1.79 11.88
N LEU A 339 -27.43 1.92 13.12
CA LEU A 339 -26.55 0.92 13.72
C LEU A 339 -27.37 -0.01 14.59
N LYS A 340 -27.36 -1.31 14.29
CA LYS A 340 -28.07 -2.32 15.07
C LYS A 340 -27.28 -3.63 15.08
N ASN A 341 -27.06 -4.19 16.28
CA ASN A 341 -26.36 -5.47 16.44
C ASN A 341 -25.03 -5.52 15.65
N ASN A 342 -24.17 -4.53 15.84
CA ASN A 342 -22.87 -4.39 15.12
C ASN A 342 -23.01 -4.38 13.59
N THR A 343 -24.11 -3.81 13.08
CA THR A 343 -24.41 -3.76 11.64
C THR A 343 -24.94 -2.37 11.27
N ILE A 344 -24.32 -1.74 10.28
CA ILE A 344 -24.84 -0.56 9.58
C ILE A 344 -25.92 -1.06 8.62
N LEU A 345 -27.16 -0.62 8.83
CA LEU A 345 -28.30 -0.92 7.99
C LEU A 345 -28.71 0.33 7.21
N ILE A 346 -28.79 0.21 5.90
CA ILE A 346 -29.20 1.29 4.97
C ILE A 346 -30.56 0.89 4.42
N GLU A 347 -31.59 1.73 4.75
CA GLU A 347 -33.01 1.49 4.41
C GLU A 347 -33.56 2.59 3.51
#